data_dc363dd8ddce5186571beed5a6d1e47d
#
_entry.id   dc363dd8ddce5186571beed5a6d1e47d
#
_cell.length_a   1.000
_cell.length_b   1.000
_cell.length_c   1.000
_cell.angle_alpha   90.00
_cell.angle_beta   90.00
_cell.angle_gamma   90.00
#
_symmetry.space_group_name_H-M   'P 1'
#
loop_
_entity.id
_entity.type
_entity.pdbx_description
1 polymer ?
#
loop_
_entity_poly.entity_id
_entity_poly.type
_entity_poly.pdbx_seq_one_letter_code
_entity_poly.pdbx_strand_id
1 'polypeptide(L)'
;MTDAAASTDGVARTTPFDHAERRIWSGKAEAYAATYARLCAYPATALLDAAEVGPGARVLDVGCGSGTVSAAAVARGASVYAADADPGMVAATRRAVPGATAQIARLPELPYANDTFDAVVGNFVLNHVGRPLAALAELRRITRPGGRVAVTIWRSPGAPGQTLIGRAAQAAGLTRPAWLPALAPEDDFPRTPEGLAALLEAAGLFGAECSEVAWEHRCEPDTWWAGAERGIGAIGQVLSSGGAEGRAAARRAYDDLCAQFRIPEGLLVLPHRALLATGAA
;
A
#
# COMPACT_ATOMS: atom_id res chain seq x y z
N MET A 1 -2.41 38.33 37.26
CA MET A 1 -1.49 37.52 36.44
C MET A 1 -2.26 36.32 36.04
N THR A 2 -2.86 36.38 34.87
CA THR A 2 -3.70 35.31 34.27
C THR A 2 -2.83 34.56 33.28
N ASP A 3 -2.58 33.32 33.63
CA ASP A 3 -1.84 32.36 32.84
C ASP A 3 -2.72 31.92 31.63
N ALA A 4 -2.37 32.41 30.47
CA ALA A 4 -3.02 32.01 29.23
C ALA A 4 -2.39 30.70 28.76
N ALA A 5 -3.01 29.58 29.13
CA ALA A 5 -2.69 28.27 28.54
C ALA A 5 -2.93 28.35 27.03
N ALA A 6 -1.85 28.30 26.26
CA ALA A 6 -1.91 28.15 24.81
C ALA A 6 -2.58 26.83 24.48
N SER A 7 -3.79 26.91 23.94
CA SER A 7 -4.48 25.79 23.32
C SER A 7 -3.68 25.36 22.09
N THR A 8 -2.97 24.24 22.17
CA THR A 8 -2.44 23.57 21.01
C THR A 8 -3.62 22.95 20.26
N ASP A 9 -4.09 23.64 19.22
CA ASP A 9 -5.07 23.13 18.27
C ASP A 9 -4.57 21.77 17.76
N GLY A 10 -5.21 20.70 18.25
CA GLY A 10 -4.95 19.34 17.80
C GLY A 10 -5.42 19.20 16.36
N VAL A 11 -4.50 19.31 15.43
CA VAL A 11 -4.73 18.93 14.03
C VAL A 11 -5.34 17.52 14.03
N ALA A 12 -6.54 17.38 13.48
CA ALA A 12 -7.28 16.11 13.48
C ALA A 12 -6.38 14.99 12.95
N ARG A 13 -6.09 13.98 13.78
CA ARG A 13 -5.14 12.90 13.49
C ARG A 13 -5.56 12.02 12.33
N THR A 14 -6.84 11.99 11.98
CA THR A 14 -7.47 11.18 10.93
C THR A 14 -8.15 12.07 9.91
N THR A 15 -7.83 11.88 8.62
CA THR A 15 -8.39 12.67 7.50
C THR A 15 -9.66 12.02 6.91
N PRO A 16 -10.44 12.75 6.09
CA PRO A 16 -11.52 12.16 5.30
C PRO A 16 -11.02 11.02 4.39
N PHE A 17 -9.80 11.14 3.84
CA PHE A 17 -9.16 10.09 3.05
C PHE A 17 -8.96 8.81 3.87
N ASP A 18 -8.41 8.90 5.08
CA ASP A 18 -8.23 7.75 5.98
C ASP A 18 -9.56 7.07 6.32
N HIS A 19 -10.63 7.86 6.51
CA HIS A 19 -11.97 7.31 6.75
C HIS A 19 -12.48 6.52 5.54
N ALA A 20 -12.29 7.04 4.34
CA ALA A 20 -12.69 6.37 3.10
C ALA A 20 -11.87 5.09 2.88
N GLU A 21 -10.54 5.14 3.04
CA GLU A 21 -9.67 3.98 2.89
C GLU A 21 -10.04 2.86 3.87
N ARG A 22 -10.25 3.18 5.15
CA ARG A 22 -10.71 2.18 6.13
C ARG A 22 -12.02 1.50 5.72
N ARG A 23 -12.98 2.28 5.16
CA ARG A 23 -14.23 1.72 4.66
C ARG A 23 -14.03 0.81 3.47
N ILE A 24 -13.14 1.17 2.55
CA ILE A 24 -12.80 0.38 1.36
C ILE A 24 -12.19 -0.97 1.76
N TRP A 25 -11.28 -0.97 2.72
CA TRP A 25 -10.53 -2.16 3.10
C TRP A 25 -11.25 -3.05 4.11
N SER A 26 -12.26 -2.53 4.82
CA SER A 26 -13.02 -3.29 5.82
C SER A 26 -13.65 -4.55 5.23
N GLY A 27 -13.30 -5.71 5.80
CA GLY A 27 -13.80 -7.02 5.37
C GLY A 27 -13.28 -7.50 4.01
N LYS A 28 -12.16 -6.95 3.50
CA LYS A 28 -11.60 -7.31 2.19
C LYS A 28 -10.44 -8.31 2.26
N ALA A 29 -10.04 -8.76 3.42
CA ALA A 29 -8.85 -9.58 3.60
C ALA A 29 -8.84 -10.86 2.73
N GLU A 30 -9.94 -11.62 2.70
CA GLU A 30 -10.03 -12.83 1.88
C GLU A 30 -10.04 -12.51 0.38
N ALA A 31 -10.78 -11.50 -0.04
CA ALA A 31 -10.83 -11.07 -1.43
C ALA A 31 -9.46 -10.59 -1.91
N TYR A 32 -8.73 -9.81 -1.08
CA TYR A 32 -7.38 -9.36 -1.36
C TYR A 32 -6.40 -10.53 -1.47
N ALA A 33 -6.42 -11.45 -0.51
CA ALA A 33 -5.55 -12.62 -0.50
C ALA A 33 -5.74 -13.50 -1.76
N ALA A 34 -6.98 -13.64 -2.22
CA ALA A 34 -7.32 -14.43 -3.41
C ALA A 34 -6.98 -13.73 -4.74
N THR A 35 -6.72 -12.41 -4.76
CA THR A 35 -6.56 -11.63 -6.00
C THR A 35 -5.25 -10.84 -6.03
N TYR A 36 -5.17 -9.70 -5.33
CA TYR A 36 -4.07 -8.74 -5.47
C TYR A 36 -2.87 -8.99 -4.55
N ALA A 37 -2.97 -9.87 -3.55
CA ALA A 37 -1.83 -10.16 -2.68
C ALA A 37 -0.62 -10.69 -3.47
N ARG A 38 -0.84 -11.55 -4.49
CA ARG A 38 0.21 -12.05 -5.37
C ARG A 38 0.88 -10.95 -6.20
N LEU A 39 0.10 -9.98 -6.67
CA LEU A 39 0.64 -8.80 -7.37
C LEU A 39 1.55 -7.99 -6.44
N CYS A 40 1.08 -7.71 -5.22
CA CYS A 40 1.83 -6.93 -4.24
C CYS A 40 3.02 -7.67 -3.63
N ALA A 41 3.18 -8.97 -3.90
CA ALA A 41 4.31 -9.77 -3.45
C ALA A 41 5.61 -9.50 -4.25
N TYR A 42 5.51 -9.04 -5.50
CA TYR A 42 6.68 -8.90 -6.38
C TYR A 42 7.80 -8.02 -5.81
N PRO A 43 7.55 -6.84 -5.23
CA PRO A 43 8.62 -6.02 -4.69
C PRO A 43 9.11 -6.45 -3.28
N ALA A 44 8.52 -7.48 -2.66
CA ALA A 44 8.82 -7.83 -1.27
C ALA A 44 10.30 -8.14 -1.02
N THR A 45 10.96 -8.88 -1.93
CA THR A 45 12.39 -9.19 -1.81
C THR A 45 13.23 -7.92 -1.89
N ALA A 46 13.01 -7.07 -2.90
CA ALA A 46 13.75 -5.82 -3.07
C ALA A 46 13.50 -4.84 -1.90
N LEU A 47 12.26 -4.80 -1.37
CA LEU A 47 11.90 -3.99 -0.21
C LEU A 47 12.70 -4.40 1.04
N LEU A 48 12.80 -5.71 1.29
CA LEU A 48 13.56 -6.25 2.43
C LEU A 48 15.07 -6.09 2.23
N ASP A 49 15.58 -6.14 1.00
CA ASP A 49 16.99 -5.87 0.69
C ASP A 49 17.31 -4.39 0.95
N ALA A 50 16.46 -3.46 0.48
CA ALA A 50 16.62 -2.02 0.71
C ALA A 50 16.55 -1.64 2.19
N ALA A 51 15.82 -2.42 3.00
CA ALA A 51 15.75 -2.27 4.45
C ALA A 51 16.85 -3.05 5.20
N GLU A 52 17.77 -3.70 4.50
CA GLU A 52 18.87 -4.50 5.06
C GLU A 52 18.38 -5.59 6.03
N VAL A 53 17.19 -6.17 5.76
CA VAL A 53 16.59 -7.18 6.62
C VAL A 53 17.32 -8.51 6.51
N GLY A 54 17.91 -8.96 7.61
CA GLY A 54 18.64 -10.22 7.73
C GLY A 54 18.37 -10.95 9.05
N PRO A 55 19.13 -12.03 9.32
CA PRO A 55 18.96 -12.84 10.52
C PRO A 55 19.12 -12.02 11.80
N GLY A 56 18.18 -12.18 12.73
CA GLY A 56 18.19 -11.50 14.03
C GLY A 56 17.70 -10.05 14.01
N ALA A 57 17.48 -9.42 12.84
CA ALA A 57 16.94 -8.08 12.75
C ALA A 57 15.51 -8.02 13.32
N ARG A 58 15.23 -7.01 14.11
CA ARG A 58 13.87 -6.70 14.62
C ARG A 58 13.16 -5.81 13.63
N VAL A 59 12.17 -6.34 12.95
CA VAL A 59 11.51 -5.71 11.80
C VAL A 59 10.03 -5.46 12.07
N LEU A 60 9.54 -4.27 11.68
CA LEU A 60 8.10 -4.00 11.58
C LEU A 60 7.67 -3.99 10.11
N ASP A 61 6.68 -4.82 9.78
CA ASP A 61 5.92 -4.78 8.53
C ASP A 61 4.62 -3.99 8.78
N VAL A 62 4.55 -2.73 8.31
CA VAL A 62 3.39 -1.85 8.50
C VAL A 62 2.50 -1.85 7.26
N GLY A 63 1.18 -2.02 7.49
CA GLY A 63 0.22 -2.35 6.42
C GLY A 63 0.46 -3.77 5.91
N CYS A 64 0.61 -4.72 6.83
CA CYS A 64 1.06 -6.09 6.54
C CYS A 64 0.09 -6.90 5.65
N GLY A 65 -1.15 -6.45 5.50
CA GLY A 65 -2.16 -7.12 4.68
C GLY A 65 -2.34 -8.59 5.07
N SER A 66 -2.16 -9.48 4.09
CA SER A 66 -2.25 -10.94 4.31
C SER A 66 -0.92 -11.58 4.76
N GLY A 67 0.11 -10.78 5.07
CA GLY A 67 1.37 -11.26 5.65
C GLY A 67 2.47 -11.63 4.65
N THR A 68 2.39 -11.21 3.41
CA THR A 68 3.36 -11.60 2.36
C THR A 68 4.79 -11.12 2.69
N VAL A 69 4.96 -9.84 3.06
CA VAL A 69 6.28 -9.29 3.42
C VAL A 69 6.73 -9.85 4.76
N SER A 70 5.82 -9.98 5.72
CA SER A 70 6.09 -10.62 7.01
C SER A 70 6.63 -12.04 6.84
N ALA A 71 6.04 -12.86 5.97
CA ALA A 71 6.51 -14.22 5.69
C ALA A 71 7.93 -14.23 5.09
N ALA A 72 8.20 -13.34 4.15
CA ALA A 72 9.52 -13.20 3.55
C ALA A 72 10.59 -12.73 4.55
N ALA A 73 10.22 -11.84 5.49
CA ALA A 73 11.13 -11.40 6.56
C ALA A 73 11.41 -12.50 7.58
N VAL A 74 10.39 -13.29 7.97
CA VAL A 74 10.58 -14.48 8.83
C VAL A 74 11.51 -15.49 8.15
N ALA A 75 11.33 -15.74 6.85
CA ALA A 75 12.20 -16.64 6.09
C ALA A 75 13.68 -16.19 6.03
N ARG A 76 13.96 -14.89 6.23
CA ARG A 76 15.31 -14.34 6.38
C ARG A 76 15.88 -14.46 7.81
N GLY A 77 15.12 -15.04 8.74
CA GLY A 77 15.52 -15.18 10.15
C GLY A 77 15.35 -13.92 10.97
N ALA A 78 14.54 -12.97 10.52
CA ALA A 78 14.20 -11.76 11.27
C ALA A 78 13.16 -12.03 12.38
N SER A 79 13.20 -11.23 13.44
CA SER A 79 12.13 -11.13 14.45
C SER A 79 11.07 -10.16 13.96
N VAL A 80 9.91 -10.66 13.52
CA VAL A 80 8.93 -9.89 12.77
C VAL A 80 7.75 -9.46 13.64
N TYR A 81 7.50 -8.17 13.64
CA TYR A 81 6.28 -7.52 14.09
C TYR A 81 5.49 -7.09 12.86
N ALA A 82 4.18 -7.21 12.90
CA ALA A 82 3.31 -6.85 11.79
C ALA A 82 2.15 -6.00 12.30
N ALA A 83 1.78 -4.97 11.56
CA ALA A 83 0.71 -4.06 11.92
C ALA A 83 -0.18 -3.77 10.70
N ASP A 84 -1.50 -3.75 10.92
CA ASP A 84 -2.48 -3.33 9.92
C ASP A 84 -3.65 -2.63 10.59
N ALA A 85 -4.30 -1.71 9.88
CA ALA A 85 -5.48 -1.01 10.38
C ALA A 85 -6.74 -1.86 10.38
N ASP A 86 -6.80 -2.90 9.52
CA ASP A 86 -7.94 -3.80 9.37
C ASP A 86 -7.74 -5.08 10.19
N PRO A 87 -8.68 -5.41 11.11
CA PRO A 87 -8.58 -6.61 11.94
C PRO A 87 -8.61 -7.92 11.15
N GLY A 88 -9.25 -7.93 9.96
CA GLY A 88 -9.27 -9.09 9.07
C GLY A 88 -7.89 -9.37 8.46
N MET A 89 -7.15 -8.32 8.09
CA MET A 89 -5.76 -8.42 7.61
C MET A 89 -4.84 -8.94 8.71
N VAL A 90 -4.94 -8.40 9.93
CA VAL A 90 -4.18 -8.90 11.08
C VAL A 90 -4.46 -10.38 11.34
N ALA A 91 -5.74 -10.78 11.30
CA ALA A 91 -6.12 -12.19 11.46
C ALA A 91 -5.58 -13.07 10.33
N ALA A 92 -5.56 -12.58 9.09
CA ALA A 92 -4.97 -13.29 7.94
C ALA A 92 -3.45 -13.47 8.12
N THR A 93 -2.73 -12.41 8.51
CA THR A 93 -1.30 -12.48 8.80
C THR A 93 -0.98 -13.46 9.93
N ARG A 94 -1.73 -13.44 11.04
CA ARG A 94 -1.55 -14.39 12.14
C ARG A 94 -1.70 -15.85 11.71
N ARG A 95 -2.64 -16.13 10.81
CA ARG A 95 -2.83 -17.48 10.25
C ARG A 95 -1.72 -17.89 9.28
N ALA A 96 -1.31 -16.98 8.43
CA ALA A 96 -0.33 -17.25 7.37
C ALA A 96 1.11 -17.28 7.88
N VAL A 97 1.42 -16.51 8.93
CA VAL A 97 2.79 -16.28 9.43
C VAL A 97 2.84 -16.44 10.95
N PRO A 98 2.77 -17.68 11.49
CA PRO A 98 2.81 -17.91 12.94
C PRO A 98 4.06 -17.39 13.64
N GLY A 99 5.17 -17.19 12.87
CA GLY A 99 6.43 -16.63 13.38
C GLY A 99 6.44 -15.10 13.52
N ALA A 100 5.36 -14.41 13.13
CA ALA A 100 5.24 -12.96 13.27
C ALA A 100 4.29 -12.57 14.40
N THR A 101 4.62 -11.50 15.13
CA THR A 101 3.71 -10.90 16.12
C THR A 101 2.87 -9.83 15.45
N ALA A 102 1.62 -10.15 15.10
CA ALA A 102 0.74 -9.22 14.39
C ALA A 102 -0.29 -8.56 15.33
N GLN A 103 -0.52 -7.24 15.16
CA GLN A 103 -1.49 -6.46 15.93
C GLN A 103 -2.19 -5.39 15.09
N ILE A 104 -3.34 -4.93 15.57
CA ILE A 104 -4.04 -3.80 14.96
C ILE A 104 -3.32 -2.52 15.36
N ALA A 105 -2.86 -1.75 14.37
CA ALA A 105 -2.31 -0.42 14.58
C ALA A 105 -2.50 0.44 13.31
N ARG A 106 -2.46 1.76 13.46
CA ARG A 106 -2.81 2.70 12.39
C ARG A 106 -1.78 3.81 12.30
N LEU A 107 -1.34 4.10 11.10
CA LEU A 107 -0.60 5.32 10.79
C LEU A 107 -1.51 6.56 10.91
N PRO A 108 -0.96 7.69 11.32
CA PRO A 108 0.44 7.94 11.65
C PRO A 108 0.81 7.69 13.14
N GLU A 109 0.06 6.90 13.89
CA GLU A 109 0.32 6.62 15.30
C GLU A 109 0.44 5.12 15.53
N LEU A 110 1.63 4.69 15.90
CA LEU A 110 1.93 3.30 16.17
C LEU A 110 2.27 3.09 17.65
N PRO A 111 1.78 2.02 18.28
CA PRO A 111 1.93 1.77 19.72
C PRO A 111 3.31 1.20 20.06
N TYR A 112 4.38 1.80 19.51
CA TYR A 112 5.75 1.39 19.76
C TYR A 112 6.57 2.57 20.31
N ALA A 113 7.52 2.26 21.17
CA ALA A 113 8.48 3.25 21.67
C ALA A 113 9.42 3.73 20.53
N ASN A 114 10.08 4.87 20.74
CA ASN A 114 11.15 5.32 19.87
C ASN A 114 12.22 4.22 19.76
N ASP A 115 12.94 4.22 18.65
CA ASP A 115 14.14 3.40 18.47
C ASP A 115 13.93 1.89 18.70
N THR A 116 12.72 1.39 18.38
CA THR A 116 12.31 0.01 18.68
C THR A 116 12.83 -1.00 17.66
N PHE A 117 12.89 -0.63 16.37
CA PHE A 117 13.13 -1.55 15.27
C PHE A 117 14.45 -1.27 14.56
N ASP A 118 15.13 -2.34 14.10
CA ASP A 118 16.29 -2.23 13.21
C ASP A 118 15.88 -1.80 11.82
N ALA A 119 14.72 -2.28 11.36
CA ALA A 119 14.12 -1.90 10.08
C ALA A 119 12.61 -1.80 10.17
N VAL A 120 12.04 -0.84 9.44
CA VAL A 120 10.59 -0.70 9.26
C VAL A 120 10.29 -0.70 7.77
N VAL A 121 9.40 -1.60 7.34
CA VAL A 121 9.01 -1.74 5.93
C VAL A 121 7.53 -1.49 5.74
N GLY A 122 7.17 -0.86 4.61
CA GLY A 122 5.79 -0.58 4.26
C GLY A 122 5.53 -0.84 2.78
N ASN A 123 4.91 -1.99 2.46
CA ASN A 123 4.66 -2.37 1.08
C ASN A 123 3.31 -1.83 0.61
N PHE A 124 3.31 -0.81 -0.23
CA PHE A 124 2.14 -0.10 -0.76
C PHE A 124 1.25 0.60 0.28
N VAL A 125 1.63 0.62 1.56
CA VAL A 125 0.79 1.18 2.64
C VAL A 125 0.59 2.70 2.50
N LEU A 126 1.60 3.45 2.04
CA LEU A 126 1.51 4.91 1.90
C LEU A 126 0.45 5.35 0.86
N ASN A 127 0.05 4.48 -0.07
CA ASN A 127 -1.05 4.76 -0.97
C ASN A 127 -2.42 4.90 -0.26
N HIS A 128 -2.50 4.46 1.00
CA HIS A 128 -3.73 4.34 1.79
C HIS A 128 -3.71 5.21 3.05
N VAL A 129 -2.78 6.16 3.13
CA VAL A 129 -2.60 7.05 4.29
C VAL A 129 -2.87 8.49 3.89
N GLY A 130 -3.73 9.16 4.65
CA GLY A 130 -4.15 10.53 4.37
C GLY A 130 -3.10 11.59 4.70
N ARG A 131 -2.03 11.24 5.45
CA ARG A 131 -0.93 12.14 5.84
C ARG A 131 0.41 11.42 5.68
N PRO A 132 0.89 11.22 4.44
CA PRO A 132 2.08 10.42 4.15
C PRO A 132 3.35 10.92 4.84
N LEU A 133 3.54 12.25 4.92
CA LEU A 133 4.68 12.84 5.63
C LEU A 133 4.67 12.49 7.12
N ALA A 134 3.53 12.63 7.79
CA ALA A 134 3.38 12.27 9.20
C ALA A 134 3.57 10.76 9.42
N ALA A 135 3.09 9.93 8.48
CA ALA A 135 3.31 8.50 8.53
C ALA A 135 4.80 8.15 8.45
N LEU A 136 5.55 8.72 7.51
CA LEU A 136 6.99 8.48 7.40
C LEU A 136 7.77 8.99 8.62
N ALA A 137 7.38 10.15 9.18
CA ALA A 137 7.97 10.64 10.43
C ALA A 137 7.73 9.67 11.61
N GLU A 138 6.57 9.03 11.66
CA GLU A 138 6.28 8.00 12.65
C GLU A 138 7.12 6.73 12.41
N LEU A 139 7.27 6.27 11.16
CA LEU A 139 8.14 5.14 10.85
C LEU A 139 9.59 5.43 11.25
N ARG A 140 10.08 6.66 10.98
CA ARG A 140 11.39 7.11 11.44
C ARG A 140 11.49 7.08 12.96
N ARG A 141 10.50 7.63 13.69
CA ARG A 141 10.50 7.68 15.17
C ARG A 141 10.71 6.32 15.82
N ILE A 142 10.06 5.29 15.29
CA ILE A 142 10.13 3.93 15.84
C ILE A 142 11.32 3.12 15.34
N THR A 143 12.05 3.62 14.34
CA THR A 143 13.28 3.02 13.83
C THR A 143 14.47 3.56 14.65
N ARG A 144 15.38 2.68 15.09
CA ARG A 144 16.56 3.10 15.84
C ARG A 144 17.51 3.96 14.98
N PRO A 145 18.33 4.82 15.58
CA PRO A 145 19.36 5.55 14.84
C PRO A 145 20.23 4.62 13.99
N GLY A 146 20.39 4.94 12.71
CA GLY A 146 21.10 4.10 11.73
C GLY A 146 20.32 2.88 11.25
N GLY A 147 19.10 2.64 11.74
CA GLY A 147 18.19 1.65 11.18
C GLY A 147 17.58 2.13 9.85
N ARG A 148 16.89 1.25 9.13
CA ARG A 148 16.36 1.53 7.80
C ARG A 148 14.83 1.60 7.78
N VAL A 149 14.31 2.60 7.06
CA VAL A 149 12.90 2.64 6.62
C VAL A 149 12.87 2.42 5.13
N ALA A 150 12.08 1.44 4.67
CA ALA A 150 11.87 1.22 3.24
C ALA A 150 10.38 1.10 2.92
N VAL A 151 9.95 1.74 1.85
CA VAL A 151 8.56 1.77 1.43
C VAL A 151 8.41 1.58 -0.07
N THR A 152 7.29 0.97 -0.48
CA THR A 152 6.87 0.96 -1.88
C THR A 152 5.58 1.73 -2.07
N ILE A 153 5.44 2.36 -3.23
CA ILE A 153 4.18 2.96 -3.70
C ILE A 153 3.97 2.68 -5.19
N TRP A 154 2.75 2.82 -5.66
CA TRP A 154 2.49 2.81 -7.10
C TRP A 154 3.06 4.06 -7.76
N ARG A 155 3.77 3.85 -8.89
CA ARG A 155 4.26 4.96 -9.73
C ARG A 155 3.10 5.61 -10.49
N SER A 156 3.16 6.92 -10.70
CA SER A 156 2.25 7.66 -11.58
C SER A 156 3.06 8.41 -12.67
N PRO A 157 2.65 8.29 -13.95
CA PRO A 157 1.57 7.46 -14.48
C PRO A 157 1.85 5.97 -14.32
N GLY A 158 0.79 5.18 -14.13
CA GLY A 158 0.88 3.73 -13.99
C GLY A 158 1.23 3.02 -15.31
N ALA A 159 1.79 1.82 -15.21
CA ALA A 159 2.05 0.96 -16.36
C ALA A 159 0.74 0.48 -17.04
N PRO A 160 0.79 0.06 -18.31
CA PRO A 160 -0.41 -0.31 -19.07
C PRO A 160 -1.25 -1.41 -18.43
N GLY A 161 -0.64 -2.42 -17.82
CA GLY A 161 -1.36 -3.48 -17.09
C GLY A 161 -1.99 -2.96 -15.80
N GLN A 162 -1.29 -2.08 -15.09
CA GLN A 162 -1.76 -1.44 -13.86
C GLN A 162 -3.02 -0.58 -14.11
N THR A 163 -3.13 0.05 -15.26
CA THR A 163 -4.24 0.94 -15.60
C THR A 163 -5.40 0.23 -16.35
N LEU A 164 -5.28 -1.06 -16.64
CA LEU A 164 -6.22 -1.81 -17.49
C LEU A 164 -7.68 -1.69 -17.02
N ILE A 165 -7.98 -1.99 -15.75
CA ILE A 165 -9.35 -1.90 -15.22
C ILE A 165 -9.84 -0.45 -15.18
N GLY A 166 -8.96 0.51 -14.88
CA GLY A 166 -9.28 1.94 -14.91
C GLY A 166 -9.69 2.43 -16.31
N ARG A 167 -8.97 1.97 -17.34
CA ARG A 167 -9.31 2.25 -18.75
C ARG A 167 -10.66 1.65 -19.14
N ALA A 168 -10.95 0.43 -18.68
CA ALA A 168 -12.23 -0.21 -18.91
C ALA A 168 -13.40 0.54 -18.23
N ALA A 169 -13.21 0.96 -16.99
CA ALA A 169 -14.17 1.79 -16.26
C ALA A 169 -14.42 3.13 -16.97
N GLN A 170 -13.35 3.80 -17.42
CA GLN A 170 -13.43 5.05 -18.18
C GLN A 170 -14.18 4.87 -19.51
N ALA A 171 -13.91 3.79 -20.25
CA ALA A 171 -14.61 3.47 -21.50
C ALA A 171 -16.11 3.23 -21.28
N ALA A 172 -16.50 2.76 -20.09
CA ALA A 172 -17.88 2.62 -19.67
C ALA A 172 -18.49 3.91 -19.08
N GLY A 173 -17.78 5.03 -19.13
CA GLY A 173 -18.25 6.32 -18.59
C GLY A 173 -18.28 6.38 -17.06
N LEU A 174 -17.66 5.45 -16.36
CA LEU A 174 -17.61 5.44 -14.89
C LEU A 174 -16.59 6.46 -14.38
N THR A 175 -16.98 7.19 -13.35
CA THR A 175 -16.17 8.22 -12.72
C THR A 175 -15.97 7.94 -11.24
N ARG A 176 -14.97 8.59 -10.64
CA ARG A 176 -14.71 8.51 -9.20
C ARG A 176 -15.92 9.03 -8.43
N PRO A 177 -16.52 8.25 -7.52
CA PRO A 177 -17.67 8.71 -6.75
C PRO A 177 -17.28 9.86 -5.82
N ALA A 178 -18.19 10.83 -5.63
CA ALA A 178 -17.93 12.04 -4.85
C ALA A 178 -17.58 11.76 -3.37
N TRP A 179 -18.07 10.65 -2.81
CA TRP A 179 -17.76 10.24 -1.44
C TRP A 179 -16.35 9.65 -1.26
N LEU A 180 -15.62 9.41 -2.35
CA LEU A 180 -14.26 8.88 -2.36
C LEU A 180 -13.27 10.05 -2.53
N PRO A 181 -12.78 10.68 -1.45
CA PRO A 181 -11.93 11.85 -1.55
C PRO A 181 -10.57 11.49 -2.18
N ALA A 182 -9.99 12.44 -2.89
CA ALA A 182 -8.56 12.42 -3.18
C ALA A 182 -7.78 12.76 -1.90
N LEU A 183 -6.47 12.51 -1.93
CA LEU A 183 -5.57 13.05 -0.93
C LEU A 183 -5.66 14.58 -0.94
N ALA A 184 -5.61 15.22 0.24
CA ALA A 184 -5.62 16.68 0.32
C ALA A 184 -4.39 17.26 -0.41
N PRO A 185 -4.51 18.39 -1.12
CA PRO A 185 -3.39 18.93 -1.90
C PRO A 185 -2.12 19.18 -1.08
N GLU A 186 -2.27 19.57 0.18
CA GLU A 186 -1.18 19.80 1.12
C GLU A 186 -0.48 18.52 1.60
N ASP A 187 -1.16 17.39 1.51
CA ASP A 187 -0.64 16.06 1.87
C ASP A 187 -0.22 15.25 0.62
N ASP A 188 -0.53 15.75 -0.60
CA ASP A 188 -0.20 15.07 -1.84
C ASP A 188 1.26 15.33 -2.26
N PHE A 189 1.83 14.39 -2.97
CA PHE A 189 3.21 14.45 -3.44
C PHE A 189 3.36 13.78 -4.81
N PRO A 190 4.38 14.15 -5.61
CA PRO A 190 4.63 13.49 -6.88
C PRO A 190 5.03 12.03 -6.69
N ARG A 191 4.34 11.12 -7.39
CA ARG A 191 4.66 9.68 -7.34
C ARG A 191 5.71 9.35 -8.41
N THR A 192 6.84 10.07 -8.31
CA THR A 192 8.07 9.90 -9.08
C THR A 192 9.22 9.53 -8.14
N PRO A 193 10.36 9.03 -8.63
CA PRO A 193 11.51 8.74 -7.78
C PRO A 193 11.94 9.95 -6.95
N GLU A 194 12.03 11.13 -7.56
CA GLU A 194 12.43 12.37 -6.92
C GLU A 194 11.41 12.82 -5.86
N GLY A 195 10.11 12.71 -6.18
CA GLY A 195 9.04 13.12 -5.27
C GLY A 195 8.96 12.23 -4.03
N LEU A 196 9.14 10.91 -4.17
CA LEU A 196 9.13 10.00 -3.02
C LEU A 196 10.41 10.15 -2.19
N ALA A 197 11.59 10.31 -2.80
CA ALA A 197 12.83 10.56 -2.08
C ALA A 197 12.74 11.86 -1.27
N ALA A 198 12.26 12.95 -1.87
CA ALA A 198 12.06 14.23 -1.18
C ALA A 198 11.06 14.11 0.00
N LEU A 199 10.03 13.27 -0.11
CA LEU A 199 9.09 13.03 0.98
C LEU A 199 9.76 12.30 2.16
N LEU A 200 10.65 11.33 1.89
CA LEU A 200 11.44 10.65 2.92
C LEU A 200 12.38 11.64 3.63
N GLU A 201 13.08 12.48 2.87
CA GLU A 201 13.96 13.51 3.42
C GLU A 201 13.20 14.52 4.28
N ALA A 202 12.03 14.98 3.82
CA ALA A 202 11.15 15.86 4.60
C ALA A 202 10.66 15.23 5.90
N ALA A 203 10.52 13.90 5.94
CA ALA A 203 10.23 13.15 7.17
C ALA A 203 11.46 12.98 8.10
N GLY A 204 12.63 13.48 7.69
CA GLY A 204 13.89 13.42 8.44
C GLY A 204 14.65 12.12 8.26
N LEU A 205 14.39 11.33 7.24
CA LEU A 205 15.18 10.17 6.85
C LEU A 205 16.38 10.64 6.03
N PHE A 206 17.58 10.11 6.35
CA PHE A 206 18.83 10.52 5.73
C PHE A 206 19.22 9.60 4.57
N GLY A 207 19.88 10.17 3.57
CA GLY A 207 20.37 9.41 2.41
C GLY A 207 19.24 8.71 1.69
N ALA A 208 18.11 9.42 1.49
CA ALA A 208 16.95 8.85 0.83
C ALA A 208 17.26 8.52 -0.63
N GLU A 209 17.05 7.28 -1.00
CA GLU A 209 17.20 6.77 -2.35
C GLU A 209 15.86 6.22 -2.82
N CYS A 210 15.56 6.41 -4.11
CA CYS A 210 14.36 5.85 -4.71
C CYS A 210 14.67 5.29 -6.10
N SER A 211 14.18 4.08 -6.36
CA SER A 211 14.30 3.40 -7.63
C SER A 211 12.95 2.90 -8.13
N GLU A 212 12.85 2.63 -9.43
CA GLU A 212 11.68 1.98 -10.03
C GLU A 212 11.87 0.46 -10.00
N VAL A 213 10.84 -0.24 -9.54
CA VAL A 213 10.72 -1.70 -9.62
C VAL A 213 9.65 -2.01 -10.65
N ALA A 214 10.00 -2.74 -11.70
CA ALA A 214 9.09 -3.14 -12.78
C ALA A 214 8.99 -4.65 -12.86
N TRP A 215 7.80 -5.15 -13.12
CA TRP A 215 7.55 -6.60 -13.31
C TRP A 215 6.35 -6.86 -14.21
N GLU A 216 6.23 -8.09 -14.64
CA GLU A 216 5.08 -8.62 -15.35
C GLU A 216 4.26 -9.52 -14.42
N HIS A 217 3.02 -9.12 -14.16
CA HIS A 217 2.08 -9.94 -13.41
C HIS A 217 1.32 -10.89 -14.33
N ARG A 218 1.48 -12.19 -14.10
CA ARG A 218 0.75 -13.23 -14.85
C ARG A 218 -0.46 -13.68 -14.08
N CYS A 219 -1.64 -13.58 -14.69
CA CYS A 219 -2.91 -13.95 -14.04
C CYS A 219 -3.99 -14.36 -15.05
N GLU A 220 -4.98 -15.09 -14.55
CA GLU A 220 -6.23 -15.31 -15.28
C GLU A 220 -7.01 -13.99 -15.39
N PRO A 221 -7.64 -13.70 -16.55
CA PRO A 221 -8.43 -12.49 -16.74
C PRO A 221 -9.52 -12.31 -15.67
N ASP A 222 -10.24 -13.36 -15.35
CA ASP A 222 -11.32 -13.33 -14.36
C ASP A 222 -10.79 -13.10 -12.94
N THR A 223 -9.65 -13.67 -12.59
CA THR A 223 -9.01 -13.43 -11.29
C THR A 223 -8.59 -11.95 -11.15
N TRP A 224 -8.05 -11.35 -12.23
CA TRP A 224 -7.67 -9.94 -12.22
C TRP A 224 -8.89 -9.01 -12.06
N TRP A 225 -9.96 -9.29 -12.79
CA TRP A 225 -11.22 -8.54 -12.69
C TRP A 225 -11.87 -8.68 -11.32
N ALA A 226 -11.88 -9.89 -10.76
CA ALA A 226 -12.58 -10.22 -9.52
C ALA A 226 -12.14 -9.36 -8.32
N GLY A 227 -10.88 -8.91 -8.28
CA GLY A 227 -10.40 -8.02 -7.22
C GLY A 227 -11.16 -6.70 -7.20
N ALA A 228 -11.26 -6.04 -8.35
CA ALA A 228 -12.00 -4.78 -8.47
C ALA A 228 -13.52 -4.99 -8.34
N GLU A 229 -14.08 -6.07 -8.91
CA GLU A 229 -15.50 -6.41 -8.78
C GLU A 229 -15.92 -6.63 -7.32
N ARG A 230 -15.05 -7.19 -6.48
CA ARG A 230 -15.25 -7.34 -5.04
C ARG A 230 -15.01 -6.05 -4.26
N GLY A 231 -14.80 -4.93 -4.94
CA GLY A 231 -14.69 -3.60 -4.36
C GLY A 231 -13.34 -3.31 -3.70
N ILE A 232 -12.25 -3.98 -4.12
CA ILE A 232 -10.90 -3.70 -3.59
C ILE A 232 -10.35 -2.42 -4.20
N GLY A 233 -9.83 -1.55 -3.34
CA GLY A 233 -9.21 -0.29 -3.72
C GLY A 233 -10.17 0.73 -4.35
N ALA A 234 -9.65 1.88 -4.74
CA ALA A 234 -10.44 2.95 -5.34
C ALA A 234 -11.14 2.51 -6.64
N ILE A 235 -10.47 1.69 -7.47
CA ILE A 235 -11.05 1.20 -8.73
C ILE A 235 -12.27 0.31 -8.49
N GLY A 236 -12.24 -0.52 -7.44
CA GLY A 236 -13.40 -1.33 -7.05
C GLY A 236 -14.60 -0.47 -6.64
N GLN A 237 -14.34 0.69 -6.02
CA GLN A 237 -15.40 1.65 -5.67
C GLN A 237 -16.00 2.35 -6.91
N VAL A 238 -15.14 2.67 -7.89
CA VAL A 238 -15.59 3.20 -9.19
C VAL A 238 -16.49 2.20 -9.91
N LEU A 239 -16.11 0.93 -9.99
CA LEU A 239 -16.96 -0.11 -10.59
C LEU A 239 -18.27 -0.29 -9.82
N SER A 240 -18.22 -0.27 -8.49
CA SER A 240 -19.41 -0.43 -7.64
C SER A 240 -20.41 0.71 -7.80
N SER A 241 -19.92 1.95 -8.05
CA SER A 241 -20.77 3.12 -8.24
C SER A 241 -21.58 3.09 -9.55
N GLY A 242 -21.12 2.33 -10.56
CA GLY A 242 -21.79 2.21 -11.86
C GLY A 242 -23.07 1.34 -11.88
N GLY A 243 -23.46 0.75 -10.76
CA GLY A 243 -24.57 -0.19 -10.73
C GLY A 243 -24.31 -1.45 -11.57
N ALA A 244 -25.34 -2.22 -11.86
CA ALA A 244 -25.21 -3.46 -12.63
C ALA A 244 -24.84 -3.19 -14.11
N GLU A 245 -25.51 -2.20 -14.72
CA GLU A 245 -25.31 -1.85 -16.13
C GLU A 245 -23.91 -1.27 -16.38
N GLY A 246 -23.46 -0.32 -15.56
CA GLY A 246 -22.12 0.26 -15.67
C GLY A 246 -21.03 -0.79 -15.47
N ARG A 247 -21.17 -1.70 -14.50
CA ARG A 247 -20.24 -2.82 -14.32
C ARG A 247 -20.20 -3.75 -15.53
N ALA A 248 -21.37 -4.08 -16.11
CA ALA A 248 -21.43 -4.93 -17.30
C ALA A 248 -20.78 -4.24 -18.52
N ALA A 249 -20.96 -2.92 -18.68
CA ALA A 249 -20.30 -2.15 -19.72
C ALA A 249 -18.77 -2.10 -19.51
N ALA A 250 -18.32 -1.86 -18.29
CA ALA A 250 -16.91 -1.88 -17.95
C ALA A 250 -16.29 -3.27 -18.14
N ARG A 251 -17.03 -4.35 -17.83
CA ARG A 251 -16.56 -5.71 -18.08
C ARG A 251 -16.37 -6.00 -19.57
N ARG A 252 -17.28 -5.61 -20.44
CA ARG A 252 -17.11 -5.76 -21.90
C ARG A 252 -15.87 -5.00 -22.38
N ALA A 253 -15.71 -3.74 -21.97
CA ALA A 253 -14.53 -2.95 -22.32
C ALA A 253 -13.23 -3.56 -21.78
N TYR A 254 -13.26 -4.16 -20.60
CA TYR A 254 -12.13 -4.92 -20.03
C TYR A 254 -11.77 -6.13 -20.88
N ASP A 255 -12.75 -6.93 -21.27
CA ASP A 255 -12.54 -8.13 -22.09
C ASP A 255 -11.88 -7.77 -23.43
N ASP A 256 -12.34 -6.69 -24.07
CA ASP A 256 -11.74 -6.16 -25.32
C ASP A 256 -10.29 -5.70 -25.10
N LEU A 257 -10.04 -4.94 -24.02
CA LEU A 257 -8.71 -4.43 -23.69
C LEU A 257 -7.72 -5.52 -23.29
N CYS A 258 -8.19 -6.65 -22.77
CA CYS A 258 -7.36 -7.80 -22.41
C CYS A 258 -6.61 -8.40 -23.62
N ALA A 259 -7.12 -8.22 -24.85
CA ALA A 259 -6.47 -8.73 -26.06
C ALA A 259 -5.01 -8.24 -26.20
N GLN A 260 -4.69 -7.03 -25.70
CA GLN A 260 -3.35 -6.45 -25.74
C GLN A 260 -2.33 -7.18 -24.85
N PHE A 261 -2.81 -7.95 -23.86
CA PHE A 261 -1.98 -8.57 -22.82
C PHE A 261 -2.09 -10.08 -22.80
N ARG A 262 -2.95 -10.66 -23.64
CA ARG A 262 -3.22 -12.10 -23.66
C ARG A 262 -2.12 -12.87 -24.38
N ILE A 263 -1.63 -13.91 -23.73
CA ILE A 263 -0.69 -14.87 -24.33
C ILE A 263 -1.43 -16.14 -24.78
N PRO A 264 -0.80 -17.02 -25.60
CA PRO A 264 -1.45 -18.22 -26.16
C PRO A 264 -2.08 -19.15 -25.13
N GLU A 265 -1.54 -19.18 -23.90
CA GLU A 265 -2.04 -20.00 -22.79
C GLU A 265 -3.31 -19.41 -22.15
N GLY A 266 -3.83 -18.30 -22.66
CA GLY A 266 -5.04 -17.64 -22.18
C GLY A 266 -4.84 -16.69 -21.01
N LEU A 267 -3.65 -16.67 -20.41
CA LEU A 267 -3.29 -15.76 -19.32
C LEU A 267 -3.07 -14.31 -19.83
N LEU A 268 -3.19 -13.37 -18.92
CA LEU A 268 -2.71 -12.00 -19.12
C LEU A 268 -1.28 -11.86 -18.58
N VAL A 269 -0.45 -11.11 -19.30
CA VAL A 269 0.86 -10.64 -18.86
C VAL A 269 0.78 -9.11 -18.71
N LEU A 270 0.64 -8.65 -17.48
CA LEU A 270 0.32 -7.26 -17.14
C LEU A 270 1.56 -6.55 -16.64
N PRO A 271 2.15 -5.59 -17.40
CA PRO A 271 3.24 -4.77 -16.93
C PRO A 271 2.81 -3.89 -15.75
N HIS A 272 3.61 -3.88 -14.68
CA HIS A 272 3.42 -3.07 -13.49
C HIS A 272 4.70 -2.34 -13.11
N ARG A 273 4.57 -1.21 -12.41
CA ARG A 273 5.67 -0.41 -11.91
C ARG A 273 5.34 0.13 -10.53
N ALA A 274 6.30 0.01 -9.63
CA ALA A 274 6.29 0.63 -8.32
C ALA A 274 7.54 1.48 -8.13
N LEU A 275 7.48 2.40 -7.19
CA LEU A 275 8.64 3.06 -6.62
C LEU A 275 9.00 2.35 -5.33
N LEU A 276 10.29 2.12 -5.13
CA LEU A 276 10.88 1.62 -3.89
C LEU A 276 11.82 2.68 -3.37
N ALA A 277 11.54 3.22 -2.20
CA ALA A 277 12.39 4.18 -1.54
C ALA A 277 12.87 3.67 -0.18
N THR A 278 14.08 4.04 0.19
CA THR A 278 14.68 3.75 1.49
C THR A 278 15.45 4.95 2.01
N GLY A 279 15.58 5.04 3.34
CA GLY A 279 16.39 6.03 4.03
C GLY A 279 16.76 5.57 5.43
N ALA A 280 17.81 6.14 6.01
CA ALA A 280 18.23 5.86 7.38
C ALA A 280 17.51 6.76 8.39
N ALA A 281 17.18 6.22 9.57
CA ALA A 281 16.56 6.97 10.68
C ALA A 281 17.60 7.72 11.54
#